data_5228155778bcf7458d4537fc0c65abf5
#
_entry.id   5228155778bcf7458d4537fc0c65abf5
#
_cell.length_a   1.000
_cell.length_b   1.000
_cell.length_c   1.000
_cell.angle_alpha   90.00
_cell.angle_beta   90.00
_cell.angle_gamma   90.00
#
_symmetry.space_group_name_H-M   'P 1'
#
loop_
_entity.id
_entity.type
_entity.pdbx_description
1 polymer ?
#
loop_
_entity_poly.entity_id
_entity_poly.type
_entity_poly.pdbx_seq_one_letter_code
_entity_poly.pdbx_strand_id
1 'polypeptide(L)'
;MSAKKPSSRTNRSRPDDTLNLTPMIDMITCLMFFLLMFASILPVVIIDAPLPKIASSADEVKKAKDTKNKLEIMVYLDQKGIRVRSDFGGEKAFPLAQDGKWPMGDVHNFLVQLKAKSPDSKEITLMPADDTPYFVMVDIMDAARELQKNDPGFRDIPVDLQGKPESEQFNRLFPEVSIGGV
;
A
#
# COMPACT_ATOMS: atom_id res chain seq x y z
N MET A 1 -11.03 26.17 -99.00
CA MET A 1 -11.33 25.04 -98.13
C MET A 1 -10.15 24.85 -97.15
N SER A 2 -10.24 25.34 -95.97
CA SER A 2 -9.15 25.30 -95.04
C SER A 2 -9.35 24.10 -94.07
N ALA A 3 -8.44 23.17 -94.09
CA ALA A 3 -8.48 21.97 -93.30
C ALA A 3 -7.97 22.29 -91.88
N LYS A 4 -8.84 22.08 -90.87
CA LYS A 4 -8.57 22.31 -89.46
C LYS A 4 -7.68 21.19 -88.93
N LYS A 5 -6.48 21.56 -88.45
CA LYS A 5 -5.49 20.67 -87.87
C LYS A 5 -6.01 20.07 -86.56
N PRO A 6 -5.93 18.79 -86.24
CA PRO A 6 -6.39 18.20 -85.05
C PRO A 6 -5.48 18.61 -83.84
N SER A 7 -6.14 19.02 -82.80
CA SER A 7 -5.53 19.42 -81.49
C SER A 7 -4.63 18.31 -80.97
N SER A 8 -3.39 18.66 -80.60
CA SER A 8 -2.44 17.74 -79.97
C SER A 8 -2.99 17.38 -78.57
N ARG A 9 -3.18 16.12 -78.36
CA ARG A 9 -3.58 15.50 -77.08
C ARG A 9 -2.48 15.78 -76.08
N THR A 10 -2.78 16.65 -75.13
CA THR A 10 -1.91 16.92 -73.97
C THR A 10 -1.70 15.62 -73.24
N ASN A 11 -0.46 15.13 -73.23
CA ASN A 11 -0.05 13.98 -72.45
C ASN A 11 -0.12 14.41 -70.93
N ARG A 12 -1.22 14.08 -70.26
CA ARG A 12 -1.30 14.20 -68.81
C ARG A 12 -0.33 13.18 -68.23
N SER A 13 0.84 13.64 -67.83
CA SER A 13 1.71 12.87 -66.98
C SER A 13 0.86 12.41 -65.77
N ARG A 14 0.73 11.09 -65.64
CA ARG A 14 0.14 10.50 -64.46
C ARG A 14 0.96 11.00 -63.28
N PRO A 15 0.34 11.59 -62.25
CA PRO A 15 1.08 11.85 -61.01
C PRO A 15 1.65 10.52 -60.55
N ASP A 16 2.94 10.49 -60.33
CA ASP A 16 3.61 9.36 -59.68
C ASP A 16 2.98 9.21 -58.29
N ASP A 17 2.07 8.25 -58.18
CA ASP A 17 1.36 7.91 -56.94
C ASP A 17 2.31 7.10 -56.04
N THR A 18 3.52 7.64 -55.84
CA THR A 18 4.42 7.12 -54.81
C THR A 18 3.86 7.51 -53.48
N LEU A 19 3.24 6.53 -52.82
CA LEU A 19 2.72 6.70 -51.48
C LEU A 19 3.87 7.13 -50.56
N ASN A 20 3.83 8.41 -50.13
CA ASN A 20 4.84 8.92 -49.21
C ASN A 20 4.55 8.36 -47.80
N LEU A 21 5.30 7.35 -47.37
CA LEU A 21 5.15 6.70 -46.09
C LEU A 21 5.78 7.48 -44.93
N THR A 22 6.56 8.51 -45.23
CA THR A 22 7.27 9.30 -44.22
C THR A 22 6.35 9.88 -43.14
N PRO A 23 5.19 10.50 -43.46
CA PRO A 23 4.28 10.99 -42.42
C PRO A 23 3.67 9.89 -41.57
N MET A 24 3.45 8.70 -42.12
CA MET A 24 2.93 7.56 -41.38
C MET A 24 3.96 7.04 -40.35
N ILE A 25 5.23 6.96 -40.74
CA ILE A 25 6.31 6.53 -39.86
C ILE A 25 6.48 7.54 -38.74
N ASP A 26 6.41 8.83 -39.02
CA ASP A 26 6.52 9.88 -38.01
C ASP A 26 5.38 9.78 -36.97
N MET A 27 4.14 9.63 -37.41
CA MET A 27 2.98 9.43 -36.51
C MET A 27 3.16 8.21 -35.62
N ILE A 28 3.59 7.08 -36.18
CA ILE A 28 3.80 5.85 -35.41
C ILE A 28 4.92 6.03 -34.38
N THR A 29 6.00 6.71 -34.77
CA THR A 29 7.14 6.99 -33.89
C THR A 29 6.73 7.91 -32.74
N CYS A 30 5.97 8.96 -33.01
CA CYS A 30 5.44 9.85 -31.97
C CYS A 30 4.51 9.10 -30.98
N LEU A 31 3.64 8.23 -31.49
CA LEU A 31 2.77 7.41 -30.65
C LEU A 31 3.59 6.45 -29.78
N MET A 32 4.63 5.83 -30.32
CA MET A 32 5.51 4.93 -29.57
C MET A 32 6.21 5.68 -28.42
N PHE A 33 6.77 6.86 -28.67
CA PHE A 33 7.38 7.67 -27.62
C PHE A 33 6.36 8.13 -26.57
N PHE A 34 5.16 8.50 -27.01
CA PHE A 34 4.08 8.88 -26.08
C PHE A 34 3.70 7.71 -25.16
N LEU A 35 3.54 6.51 -25.72
CA LEU A 35 3.21 5.32 -24.92
C LEU A 35 4.33 4.93 -23.96
N LEU A 36 5.60 5.03 -24.38
CA LEU A 36 6.75 4.79 -23.51
C LEU A 36 6.81 5.81 -22.36
N MET A 37 6.59 7.10 -22.66
CA MET A 37 6.54 8.14 -21.66
C MET A 37 5.39 7.90 -20.67
N PHE A 38 4.21 7.55 -21.17
CA PHE A 38 3.04 7.26 -20.34
C PHE A 38 3.25 6.02 -19.46
N ALA A 39 3.85 4.95 -19.97
CA ALA A 39 4.20 3.76 -19.22
C ALA A 39 5.21 4.05 -18.09
N SER A 40 6.13 5.00 -18.31
CA SER A 40 7.11 5.42 -17.28
C SER A 40 6.49 6.23 -16.15
N ILE A 41 5.36 6.89 -16.36
CA ILE A 41 4.68 7.71 -15.36
C ILE A 41 3.74 6.88 -14.48
N LEU A 42 3.28 5.71 -14.98
CA LEU A 42 2.42 4.82 -14.20
C LEU A 42 3.23 4.15 -13.09
N PRO A 43 3.02 4.49 -11.81
CA PRO A 43 3.62 3.74 -10.72
C PRO A 43 3.05 2.32 -10.75
N VAL A 44 3.91 1.34 -10.97
CA VAL A 44 3.53 -0.07 -10.78
C VAL A 44 3.45 -0.29 -9.27
N VAL A 45 2.25 -0.20 -8.72
CA VAL A 45 1.99 -0.62 -7.35
C VAL A 45 1.86 -2.14 -7.38
N ILE A 46 2.92 -2.83 -6.99
CA ILE A 46 2.86 -4.28 -6.73
C ILE A 46 2.15 -4.43 -5.39
N ILE A 47 0.86 -4.76 -5.44
CA ILE A 47 0.14 -5.20 -4.25
C ILE A 47 0.53 -6.67 -4.06
N ASP A 48 1.46 -6.94 -3.15
CA ASP A 48 1.69 -8.28 -2.65
C ASP A 48 0.47 -8.68 -1.82
N ALA A 49 -0.55 -9.18 -2.49
CA ALA A 49 -1.67 -9.84 -1.82
C ALA A 49 -1.19 -11.25 -1.44
N PRO A 50 -0.97 -11.55 -0.15
CA PRO A 50 -0.66 -12.91 0.27
C PRO A 50 -1.90 -13.76 -0.01
N LEU A 51 -1.89 -14.46 -1.14
CA LEU A 51 -2.91 -15.46 -1.43
C LEU A 51 -2.86 -16.52 -0.32
N PRO A 52 -4.01 -16.91 0.26
CA PRO A 52 -4.05 -18.02 1.18
C PRO A 52 -3.49 -19.25 0.48
N LYS A 53 -2.29 -19.67 0.88
CA LYS A 53 -1.64 -20.88 0.35
C LYS A 53 -2.48 -22.05 0.79
N ILE A 54 -3.12 -22.72 -0.18
CA ILE A 54 -3.71 -24.02 0.06
C ILE A 54 -2.53 -24.96 0.32
N ALA A 55 -2.35 -25.35 1.59
CA ALA A 55 -1.25 -26.21 2.01
C ALA A 55 -1.36 -27.55 1.28
N SER A 56 -0.47 -27.78 0.31
CA SER A 56 -0.43 -29.00 -0.50
C SER A 56 0.66 -30.00 -0.04
N SER A 57 1.46 -29.64 0.97
CA SER A 57 2.50 -30.53 1.51
C SER A 57 2.63 -30.49 3.04
N ALA A 58 3.06 -31.61 3.63
CA ALA A 58 3.22 -31.77 5.08
C ALA A 58 4.27 -30.83 5.71
N ASP A 59 5.22 -30.32 4.91
CA ASP A 59 6.25 -29.37 5.36
C ASP A 59 5.72 -27.94 5.48
N GLU A 60 4.71 -27.58 4.67
CA GLU A 60 4.03 -26.28 4.77
C GLU A 60 3.10 -26.22 5.99
N VAL A 61 2.54 -27.37 6.41
CA VAL A 61 1.75 -27.48 7.66
C VAL A 61 2.60 -27.21 8.90
N LYS A 62 3.89 -27.56 8.89
CA LYS A 62 4.80 -27.22 10.00
C LYS A 62 5.11 -25.72 10.05
N LYS A 63 5.36 -25.08 8.90
CA LYS A 63 5.53 -23.62 8.83
C LYS A 63 4.25 -22.84 9.20
N ALA A 64 3.07 -23.37 8.83
CA ALA A 64 1.79 -22.79 9.24
C ALA A 64 1.49 -22.95 10.74
N LYS A 65 2.09 -23.96 11.41
CA LYS A 65 2.00 -24.10 12.88
C LYS A 65 2.88 -23.08 13.61
N ASP A 66 4.05 -22.75 13.07
CA ASP A 66 4.90 -21.68 13.62
C ASP A 66 4.27 -20.29 13.42
N THR A 67 3.48 -20.11 12.35
CA THR A 67 2.72 -18.88 12.11
C THR A 67 1.48 -18.77 13.02
N LYS A 68 0.96 -19.88 13.57
CA LYS A 68 -0.18 -19.87 14.51
C LYS A 68 0.13 -19.21 15.86
N ASN A 69 1.39 -19.03 16.21
CA ASN A 69 1.79 -18.29 17.41
C ASN A 69 1.98 -16.80 17.18
N LYS A 70 1.80 -16.30 15.93
CA LYS A 70 1.90 -14.87 15.64
C LYS A 70 0.56 -14.23 15.92
N LEU A 71 0.55 -13.33 16.89
CA LEU A 71 -0.64 -12.55 17.22
C LEU A 71 -1.00 -11.65 16.05
N GLU A 72 -2.16 -11.88 15.45
CA GLU A 72 -2.70 -11.00 14.44
C GLU A 72 -3.55 -9.93 15.13
N ILE A 73 -3.13 -8.67 15.00
CA ILE A 73 -3.84 -7.52 15.56
C ILE A 73 -4.37 -6.68 14.40
N MET A 74 -5.68 -6.50 14.37
CA MET A 74 -6.37 -5.64 13.41
C MET A 74 -7.01 -4.47 14.14
N VAL A 75 -6.74 -3.26 13.66
CA VAL A 75 -7.29 -2.02 14.19
C VAL A 75 -8.20 -1.40 13.14
N TYR A 76 -9.49 -1.42 13.40
CA TYR A 76 -10.51 -0.81 12.55
C TYR A 76 -10.76 0.63 12.99
N LEU A 77 -10.69 1.55 12.05
CA LEU A 77 -10.91 2.97 12.26
C LEU A 77 -12.24 3.35 11.61
N ASP A 78 -13.27 3.50 12.42
CA ASP A 78 -14.63 3.88 11.98
C ASP A 78 -14.96 5.29 12.46
N GLN A 79 -15.95 5.94 11.87
CA GLN A 79 -16.48 7.24 12.33
C GLN A 79 -16.96 7.22 13.80
N LYS A 80 -17.29 6.06 14.33
CA LYS A 80 -17.79 5.87 15.70
C LYS A 80 -16.68 5.67 16.73
N GLY A 81 -15.43 5.50 16.29
CA GLY A 81 -14.28 5.24 17.15
C GLY A 81 -13.34 4.19 16.57
N ILE A 82 -12.57 3.58 17.45
CA ILE A 82 -11.54 2.60 17.12
C ILE A 82 -11.97 1.24 17.67
N ARG A 83 -11.87 0.20 16.85
CA ARG A 83 -12.07 -1.19 17.26
C ARG A 83 -10.78 -1.97 17.08
N VAL A 84 -10.31 -2.60 18.14
CA VAL A 84 -9.12 -3.45 18.10
C VAL A 84 -9.55 -4.90 18.24
N ARG A 85 -9.24 -5.70 17.22
CA ARG A 85 -9.46 -7.14 17.21
C ARG A 85 -8.13 -7.86 17.32
N SER A 86 -8.04 -8.83 18.20
CA SER A 86 -6.86 -9.69 18.34
C SER A 86 -7.28 -11.13 18.62
N ASP A 87 -6.48 -12.08 18.16
CA ASP A 87 -6.76 -13.53 18.33
C ASP A 87 -6.80 -13.96 19.81
N PHE A 88 -6.03 -13.29 20.70
CA PHE A 88 -5.95 -13.64 22.12
C PHE A 88 -6.75 -12.68 23.03
N GLY A 89 -7.12 -11.50 22.55
CA GLY A 89 -7.82 -10.47 23.34
C GLY A 89 -9.28 -10.28 22.94
N GLY A 90 -9.74 -10.97 21.91
CA GLY A 90 -11.05 -10.73 21.34
C GLY A 90 -11.15 -9.36 20.66
N GLU A 91 -12.37 -8.84 20.57
CA GLU A 91 -12.64 -7.52 20.00
C GLU A 91 -12.97 -6.54 21.11
N LYS A 92 -12.29 -5.38 21.13
CA LYS A 92 -12.54 -4.29 22.04
C LYS A 92 -12.79 -3.00 21.28
N ALA A 93 -13.91 -2.36 21.55
CA ALA A 93 -14.30 -1.10 20.94
C ALA A 93 -14.00 0.07 21.88
N PHE A 94 -13.44 1.13 21.30
CA PHE A 94 -13.14 2.40 21.95
C PHE A 94 -13.94 3.49 21.23
N PRO A 95 -15.11 3.87 21.79
CA PRO A 95 -15.96 4.87 21.17
C PRO A 95 -15.28 6.24 21.21
N LEU A 96 -15.67 7.08 20.26
CA LEU A 96 -15.23 8.47 20.23
C LEU A 96 -15.72 9.19 21.49
N ALA A 97 -14.88 10.04 22.08
CA ALA A 97 -15.27 10.83 23.24
C ALA A 97 -16.37 11.84 22.85
N GLN A 98 -17.16 12.29 23.85
CA GLN A 98 -18.22 13.27 23.63
C GLN A 98 -17.71 14.58 23.01
N ASP A 99 -16.43 14.91 23.24
CA ASP A 99 -15.74 16.07 22.66
C ASP A 99 -15.22 15.85 21.22
N GLY A 100 -15.56 14.73 20.60
CA GLY A 100 -15.05 14.36 19.28
C GLY A 100 -13.58 13.96 19.23
N LYS A 101 -12.95 13.77 20.39
CA LYS A 101 -11.56 13.32 20.48
C LYS A 101 -11.46 11.80 20.36
N TRP A 102 -10.44 11.37 19.62
CA TRP A 102 -10.12 9.97 19.46
C TRP A 102 -9.45 9.41 20.74
N PRO A 103 -9.84 8.23 21.22
CA PRO A 103 -9.35 7.64 22.48
C PRO A 103 -7.96 6.99 22.31
N MET A 104 -6.97 7.75 21.83
CA MET A 104 -5.62 7.25 21.52
C MET A 104 -4.93 6.63 22.73
N GLY A 105 -5.06 7.25 23.91
CA GLY A 105 -4.45 6.75 25.15
C GLY A 105 -5.01 5.40 25.60
N ASP A 106 -6.33 5.19 25.46
CA ASP A 106 -6.96 3.92 25.85
C ASP A 106 -6.58 2.80 24.87
N VAL A 107 -6.50 3.12 23.59
CA VAL A 107 -6.03 2.19 22.55
C VAL A 107 -4.57 1.83 22.79
N HIS A 108 -3.71 2.81 23.04
CA HIS A 108 -2.30 2.58 23.35
C HIS A 108 -2.12 1.66 24.57
N ASN A 109 -2.80 1.95 25.68
CA ASN A 109 -2.76 1.12 26.89
C ASN A 109 -3.21 -0.34 26.59
N PHE A 110 -4.21 -0.51 25.75
CA PHE A 110 -4.66 -1.84 25.35
C PHE A 110 -3.63 -2.57 24.49
N LEU A 111 -2.98 -1.88 23.54
CA LEU A 111 -1.90 -2.43 22.74
C LEU A 111 -0.69 -2.85 23.59
N VAL A 112 -0.34 -2.07 24.61
CA VAL A 112 0.70 -2.43 25.59
C VAL A 112 0.34 -3.72 26.34
N GLN A 113 -0.93 -3.89 26.76
CA GLN A 113 -1.39 -5.12 27.39
C GLN A 113 -1.35 -6.32 26.44
N LEU A 114 -1.69 -6.14 25.16
CA LEU A 114 -1.57 -7.20 24.15
C LEU A 114 -0.12 -7.59 23.94
N LYS A 115 0.78 -6.61 23.85
CA LYS A 115 2.22 -6.87 23.72
C LYS A 115 2.79 -7.63 24.92
N ALA A 116 2.34 -7.33 26.13
CA ALA A 116 2.75 -8.07 27.33
C ALA A 116 2.34 -9.55 27.29
N LYS A 117 1.21 -9.87 26.64
CA LYS A 117 0.75 -11.26 26.44
C LYS A 117 1.49 -11.99 25.31
N SER A 118 1.95 -11.27 24.32
CA SER A 118 2.63 -11.81 23.13
C SER A 118 3.81 -10.92 22.74
N PRO A 119 4.94 -11.05 23.44
CA PRO A 119 6.12 -10.20 23.24
C PRO A 119 6.73 -10.35 21.84
N ASP A 120 6.58 -11.50 21.21
CA ASP A 120 7.16 -11.82 19.88
C ASP A 120 6.39 -11.20 18.70
N SER A 121 5.18 -10.71 18.94
CA SER A 121 4.37 -10.09 17.89
C SER A 121 4.95 -8.72 17.50
N LYS A 122 5.19 -8.51 16.20
CA LYS A 122 5.79 -7.28 15.64
C LYS A 122 4.86 -6.55 14.69
N GLU A 123 3.84 -7.24 14.20
CA GLU A 123 2.94 -6.76 13.14
C GLU A 123 1.61 -6.29 13.72
N ILE A 124 1.10 -5.20 13.14
CA ILE A 124 -0.25 -4.71 13.37
C ILE A 124 -0.82 -4.21 12.04
N THR A 125 -2.09 -4.52 11.77
CA THR A 125 -2.76 -4.10 10.56
C THR A 125 -3.84 -3.07 10.87
N LEU A 126 -3.74 -1.90 10.25
CA LEU A 126 -4.74 -0.84 10.33
C LEU A 126 -5.74 -1.00 9.19
N MET A 127 -7.02 -0.96 9.51
CA MET A 127 -8.14 -1.02 8.57
C MET A 127 -8.94 0.29 8.66
N PRO A 128 -8.50 1.36 7.96
CA PRO A 128 -9.21 2.62 7.95
C PRO A 128 -10.48 2.52 7.09
N ALA A 129 -11.59 3.11 7.55
CA ALA A 129 -12.73 3.37 6.69
C ALA A 129 -12.43 4.54 5.74
N ASP A 130 -13.15 4.62 4.60
CA ASP A 130 -12.93 5.62 3.56
C ASP A 130 -12.97 7.08 4.07
N ASP A 131 -13.78 7.32 5.09
CA ASP A 131 -13.97 8.65 5.69
C ASP A 131 -13.00 8.94 6.85
N THR A 132 -12.01 8.07 7.11
CA THR A 132 -11.08 8.25 8.22
C THR A 132 -10.10 9.40 7.92
N PRO A 133 -10.01 10.44 8.77
CA PRO A 133 -9.05 11.51 8.58
C PRO A 133 -7.61 10.99 8.65
N TYR A 134 -6.76 11.47 7.75
CA TYR A 134 -5.36 11.03 7.67
C TYR A 134 -4.57 11.21 8.97
N PHE A 135 -4.80 12.33 9.69
CA PHE A 135 -4.10 12.57 10.96
C PHE A 135 -4.38 11.50 12.02
N VAL A 136 -5.61 10.93 12.02
CA VAL A 136 -5.98 9.83 12.94
C VAL A 136 -5.19 8.57 12.64
N MET A 137 -4.95 8.28 11.36
CA MET A 137 -4.11 7.15 10.95
C MET A 137 -2.68 7.32 11.45
N VAL A 138 -2.12 8.53 11.31
CA VAL A 138 -0.76 8.83 11.78
C VAL A 138 -0.68 8.70 13.31
N ASP A 139 -1.62 9.31 14.03
CA ASP A 139 -1.64 9.26 15.51
C ASP A 139 -1.73 7.82 16.04
N ILE A 140 -2.52 6.95 15.37
CA ILE A 140 -2.62 5.55 15.79
C ILE A 140 -1.35 4.77 15.44
N MET A 141 -0.70 5.07 14.30
CA MET A 141 0.57 4.45 13.95
C MET A 141 1.65 4.78 14.98
N ASP A 142 1.73 6.03 15.41
CA ASP A 142 2.68 6.47 16.42
C ASP A 142 2.38 5.82 17.77
N ALA A 143 1.09 5.78 18.17
CA ALA A 143 0.66 5.11 19.39
C ALA A 143 0.92 3.58 19.35
N ALA A 144 0.92 2.97 18.18
CA ALA A 144 1.17 1.54 18.03
C ALA A 144 2.66 1.20 17.94
N ARG A 145 3.51 2.11 17.50
CA ARG A 145 4.93 1.83 17.27
C ARG A 145 5.79 1.88 18.50
N GLU A 146 5.55 2.85 19.40
CA GLU A 146 6.47 3.16 20.48
C GLU A 146 5.83 3.04 21.86
N LEU A 147 6.60 2.51 22.80
CA LEU A 147 6.28 2.59 24.21
C LEU A 147 6.49 4.03 24.72
N GLN A 148 5.57 4.54 25.49
CA GLN A 148 5.70 5.83 26.17
C GLN A 148 6.51 5.68 27.46
N LYS A 149 7.11 6.79 27.93
CA LYS A 149 7.94 6.79 29.15
C LYS A 149 7.22 6.27 30.39
N ASN A 150 5.90 6.35 30.44
CA ASN A 150 5.08 5.91 31.55
C ASN A 150 4.60 4.46 31.44
N ASP A 151 4.91 3.79 30.33
CA ASP A 151 4.45 2.43 30.10
C ASP A 151 5.26 1.38 30.84
N PRO A 152 4.63 0.30 31.29
CA PRO A 152 5.37 -0.82 31.87
C PRO A 152 6.29 -1.44 30.82
N GLY A 153 7.57 -1.51 31.17
CA GLY A 153 8.59 -2.09 30.26
C GLY A 153 9.31 -1.09 29.36
N PHE A 154 8.98 0.20 29.46
CA PHE A 154 9.77 1.24 28.77
C PHE A 154 11.22 1.21 29.24
N ARG A 155 12.13 1.22 28.28
CA ARG A 155 13.58 1.37 28.49
C ARG A 155 14.14 2.26 27.41
N ASP A 156 15.08 3.14 27.78
CA ASP A 156 15.80 3.93 26.81
C ASP A 156 16.58 3.02 25.85
N ILE A 157 16.60 3.37 24.57
CA ILE A 157 17.32 2.59 23.56
C ILE A 157 18.82 2.75 23.82
N PRO A 158 19.57 1.65 24.11
CA PRO A 158 21.02 1.69 24.22
C PRO A 158 21.67 2.21 22.91
N VAL A 159 22.81 2.86 23.04
CA VAL A 159 23.52 3.48 21.90
C VAL A 159 23.86 2.46 20.82
N ASP A 160 24.17 1.23 21.20
CA ASP A 160 24.49 0.11 20.32
C ASP A 160 23.27 -0.40 19.50
N LEU A 161 22.05 -0.11 19.94
CA LEU A 161 20.80 -0.49 19.27
C LEU A 161 20.16 0.64 18.47
N GLN A 162 20.61 1.88 18.62
CA GLN A 162 20.03 3.04 17.91
C GLN A 162 20.16 2.95 16.38
N GLY A 163 21.16 2.23 15.87
CA GLY A 163 21.35 2.01 14.43
C GLY A 163 20.73 0.72 13.87
N LYS A 164 20.10 -0.09 14.72
CA LYS A 164 19.48 -1.36 14.30
C LYS A 164 18.05 -1.16 13.79
N PRO A 165 17.51 -2.16 13.06
CA PRO A 165 16.12 -2.13 12.63
C PRO A 165 15.18 -1.92 13.82
N GLU A 166 14.09 -1.19 13.60
CA GLU A 166 13.08 -0.89 14.65
C GLU A 166 12.55 -2.14 15.36
N SER A 167 12.47 -3.26 14.65
CA SER A 167 12.02 -4.54 15.19
C SER A 167 12.93 -5.14 16.27
N GLU A 168 14.17 -4.65 16.39
CA GLU A 168 15.15 -5.10 17.39
C GLU A 168 15.32 -4.14 18.57
N GLN A 169 14.61 -3.00 18.56
CA GLN A 169 14.69 -2.01 19.61
C GLN A 169 13.72 -2.32 20.75
N PHE A 170 14.16 -2.17 22.01
CA PHE A 170 13.38 -2.57 23.19
C PHE A 170 12.12 -1.76 23.45
N ASN A 171 12.12 -0.49 23.05
CA ASN A 171 10.98 0.41 23.28
C ASN A 171 9.98 0.39 22.12
N ARG A 172 10.12 -0.52 21.17
CA ARG A 172 9.15 -0.67 20.08
C ARG A 172 8.05 -1.66 20.45
N LEU A 173 6.81 -1.20 20.33
CA LEU A 173 5.63 -2.04 20.51
C LEU A 173 5.42 -2.95 19.28
N PHE A 174 4.95 -2.35 18.19
CA PHE A 174 4.70 -3.00 16.92
C PHE A 174 5.39 -2.21 15.80
N PRO A 175 6.67 -2.50 15.52
CA PRO A 175 7.43 -1.74 14.53
C PRO A 175 6.90 -1.91 13.10
N GLU A 176 6.24 -3.03 12.80
CA GLU A 176 5.72 -3.34 11.48
C GLU A 176 4.22 -3.03 11.40
N VAL A 177 3.91 -1.76 11.07
CA VAL A 177 2.53 -1.31 10.89
C VAL A 177 2.18 -1.37 9.41
N SER A 178 1.16 -2.15 9.06
CA SER A 178 0.62 -2.25 7.70
C SER A 178 -0.76 -1.60 7.61
N ILE A 179 -1.12 -1.11 6.44
CA ILE A 179 -2.44 -0.58 6.15
C ILE A 179 -3.13 -1.57 5.22
N GLY A 180 -4.25 -2.13 5.67
CA GLY A 180 -5.13 -2.95 4.86
C GLY A 180 -6.24 -2.10 4.24
N GLY A 181 -6.71 -2.50 3.05
CA GLY A 181 -7.93 -1.97 2.46
C GLY A 181 -9.13 -2.84 2.85
N VAL A 182 -10.26 -2.22 3.03
CA VAL A 182 -11.57 -2.91 3.19
C VAL A 182 -12.10 -3.30 1.83
#